data_2a68ad68971468160306f029a6b4276a
#
_entry.id   2a68ad68971468160306f029a6b4276a
#
_cell.length_a   1.000
_cell.length_b   1.000
_cell.length_c   1.000
_cell.angle_alpha   90.00
_cell.angle_beta   90.00
_cell.angle_gamma   90.00
#
_symmetry.space_group_name_H-M   'P 1'
#
loop_
_entity.id
_entity.type
_entity.pdbx_description
1 polymer ?
#
loop_
_entity_poly.entity_id
_entity_poly.type
_entity_poly.pdbx_seq_one_letter_code
_entity_poly.pdbx_strand_id
1 'polypeptide(L)'
;MIYRVALALGLLLLTGCTPDTGSSLGPGDRPLRPVYVINPADAARTQFSVLDGVNSLRRAAGLQTLIFNAKLNAAAATHARDMSVQNRAWHFGSDGSSPLDRMERVGYEGTLLGENISETFESELETLAAWMVTPATRTIILAPEAQEMGFSWYQEPGGKIWWTLVTGIEAPS
;
A
#
# COMPACT_ATOMS: atom_id res chain seq x y z
N MET A 1 80.16 -10.78 30.03
CA MET A 1 78.92 -11.52 30.42
C MET A 1 77.76 -10.72 29.86
N ILE A 2 77.28 -11.12 28.67
CA ILE A 2 76.35 -10.33 27.86
C ILE A 2 75.02 -11.11 27.83
N TYR A 3 73.99 -10.58 28.49
CA TYR A 3 72.65 -11.15 28.44
C TYR A 3 71.89 -10.66 27.19
N ARG A 4 71.53 -11.58 26.32
CA ARG A 4 70.65 -11.31 25.15
C ARG A 4 69.22 -11.50 25.64
N VAL A 5 68.42 -10.45 25.66
CA VAL A 5 67.00 -10.51 25.82
C VAL A 5 66.35 -10.71 24.44
N ALA A 6 65.71 -11.83 24.27
CA ALA A 6 64.91 -12.12 23.06
C ALA A 6 63.48 -11.57 23.28
N LEU A 7 63.10 -10.60 22.46
CA LEU A 7 61.74 -10.05 22.43
C LEU A 7 60.89 -10.89 21.50
N ALA A 8 59.95 -11.68 22.07
CA ALA A 8 58.97 -12.43 21.29
C ALA A 8 57.79 -11.52 20.92
N LEU A 9 57.66 -11.23 19.63
CA LEU A 9 56.54 -10.46 19.07
C LEU A 9 55.37 -11.41 18.81
N GLY A 10 54.37 -11.38 19.71
CA GLY A 10 53.13 -12.15 19.56
C GLY A 10 52.21 -11.49 18.52
N LEU A 11 52.00 -12.18 17.39
CA LEU A 11 51.06 -11.78 16.33
C LEU A 11 49.64 -12.20 16.74
N LEU A 12 48.80 -11.27 17.20
CA LEU A 12 47.38 -11.49 17.40
C LEU A 12 46.66 -11.54 16.06
N LEU A 13 46.22 -12.71 15.62
CA LEU A 13 45.31 -12.88 14.52
C LEU A 13 43.88 -12.56 14.98
N LEU A 14 43.38 -11.37 14.64
CA LEU A 14 41.98 -11.00 14.75
C LEU A 14 41.20 -11.69 13.63
N THR A 15 40.57 -12.80 13.92
CA THR A 15 39.56 -13.40 13.02
C THR A 15 38.29 -12.55 13.14
N GLY A 16 38.11 -11.58 12.25
CA GLY A 16 36.88 -10.86 12.11
C GLY A 16 35.79 -11.78 11.56
N CYS A 17 34.79 -12.14 12.38
CA CYS A 17 33.53 -12.70 11.87
C CYS A 17 32.81 -11.59 11.11
N THR A 18 32.82 -11.64 9.78
CA THR A 18 31.89 -10.88 8.96
C THR A 18 30.50 -11.49 9.15
N PRO A 19 29.48 -10.70 9.54
CA PRO A 19 28.11 -11.22 9.51
C PRO A 19 27.78 -11.50 8.05
N ASP A 20 27.47 -12.76 7.77
CA ASP A 20 26.94 -13.17 6.47
C ASP A 20 25.57 -12.53 6.31
N THR A 21 25.52 -11.39 5.64
CA THR A 21 24.27 -10.81 5.14
C THR A 21 23.83 -11.70 3.99
N GLY A 22 23.10 -12.77 4.32
CA GLY A 22 22.55 -13.70 3.36
C GLY A 22 21.73 -12.97 2.31
N SER A 23 22.39 -12.62 1.20
CA SER A 23 21.71 -12.16 0.00
C SER A 23 20.92 -13.33 -0.55
N SER A 24 19.60 -13.33 -0.33
CA SER A 24 18.72 -14.27 -0.99
C SER A 24 18.73 -13.95 -2.50
N LEU A 25 19.44 -14.77 -3.26
CA LEU A 25 19.46 -14.65 -4.71
C LEU A 25 18.31 -15.46 -5.32
N GLY A 26 17.58 -14.85 -6.25
CA GLY A 26 16.58 -15.51 -7.07
C GLY A 26 17.20 -16.24 -8.29
N PRO A 27 16.39 -16.87 -9.14
CA PRO A 27 16.87 -17.52 -10.35
C PRO A 27 17.67 -16.55 -11.22
N GLY A 28 18.92 -16.92 -11.54
CA GLY A 28 19.83 -16.10 -12.35
C GLY A 28 20.67 -15.09 -11.57
N ASP A 29 21.01 -15.36 -10.30
CA ASP A 29 21.87 -14.54 -9.43
C ASP A 29 21.44 -13.06 -9.28
N ARG A 30 20.16 -12.76 -9.49
CA ARG A 30 19.62 -11.42 -9.23
C ARG A 30 19.15 -11.33 -7.78
N PRO A 31 19.51 -10.25 -7.07
CA PRO A 31 18.92 -9.99 -5.75
C PRO A 31 17.40 -10.03 -5.85
N LEU A 32 16.75 -10.83 -5.00
CA LEU A 32 15.30 -10.76 -4.87
C LEU A 32 14.93 -9.36 -4.39
N ARG A 33 13.96 -8.71 -5.04
CA ARG A 33 13.42 -7.46 -4.51
C ARG A 33 12.87 -7.74 -3.12
N PRO A 34 13.22 -6.93 -2.12
CA PRO A 34 12.63 -7.10 -0.80
C PRO A 34 11.11 -6.96 -0.94
N VAL A 35 10.37 -7.87 -0.32
CA VAL A 35 8.91 -7.79 -0.28
C VAL A 35 8.55 -6.52 0.47
N TYR A 36 7.74 -5.66 -0.14
CA TYR A 36 7.19 -4.49 0.53
C TYR A 36 6.26 -4.95 1.66
N VAL A 37 6.56 -4.55 2.88
CA VAL A 37 5.75 -4.90 4.06
C VAL A 37 5.25 -3.63 4.71
N ILE A 38 3.93 -3.54 4.88
CA ILE A 38 3.30 -2.43 5.57
C ILE A 38 3.27 -2.75 7.06
N ASN A 39 4.04 -1.98 7.85
CA ASN A 39 3.97 -2.10 9.29
C ASN A 39 2.59 -1.57 9.78
N PRO A 40 1.83 -2.32 10.59
CA PRO A 40 0.57 -1.85 11.15
C PRO A 40 0.68 -0.50 11.90
N ALA A 41 1.82 -0.22 12.52
CA ALA A 41 2.07 1.07 13.17
C ALA A 41 2.15 2.25 12.18
N ASP A 42 2.41 1.98 10.89
CA ASP A 42 2.51 2.98 9.84
C ASP A 42 1.22 3.12 9.02
N ALA A 43 0.14 2.43 9.40
CA ALA A 43 -1.12 2.41 8.65
C ALA A 43 -1.65 3.82 8.33
N ALA A 44 -1.67 4.70 9.32
CA ALA A 44 -2.10 6.08 9.12
C ALA A 44 -1.17 6.83 8.14
N ARG A 45 0.15 6.62 8.21
CA ARG A 45 1.11 7.22 7.29
C ARG A 45 0.86 6.76 5.86
N THR A 46 0.65 5.47 5.64
CA THR A 46 0.33 4.90 4.32
C THR A 46 -0.95 5.52 3.75
N GLN A 47 -2.00 5.65 4.56
CA GLN A 47 -3.26 6.30 4.15
C GLN A 47 -3.06 7.77 3.77
N PHE A 48 -2.35 8.54 4.61
CA PHE A 48 -2.08 9.95 4.32
C PHE A 48 -1.16 10.13 3.13
N SER A 49 -0.20 9.23 2.90
CA SER A 49 0.67 9.23 1.71
C SER A 49 -0.16 9.15 0.43
N VAL A 50 -1.16 8.26 0.38
CA VAL A 50 -2.06 8.15 -0.78
C VAL A 50 -2.97 9.37 -0.92
N LEU A 51 -3.55 9.87 0.19
CA LEU A 51 -4.37 11.07 0.16
C LEU A 51 -3.58 12.27 -0.39
N ASP A 52 -2.36 12.48 0.07
CA ASP A 52 -1.48 13.55 -0.40
C ASP A 52 -1.11 13.37 -1.87
N GLY A 53 -0.83 12.13 -2.29
CA GLY A 53 -0.58 11.78 -3.68
C GLY A 53 -1.77 12.10 -4.58
N VAL A 54 -2.96 11.63 -4.21
CA VAL A 54 -4.22 11.91 -4.91
C VAL A 54 -4.48 13.41 -4.98
N ASN A 55 -4.35 14.12 -3.86
CA ASN A 55 -4.60 15.56 -3.79
C ASN A 55 -3.56 16.38 -4.58
N SER A 56 -2.33 15.89 -4.70
CA SER A 56 -1.31 16.52 -5.56
C SER A 56 -1.67 16.38 -7.03
N LEU A 57 -2.14 15.19 -7.46
CA LEU A 57 -2.62 14.95 -8.82
C LEU A 57 -3.86 15.80 -9.15
N ARG A 58 -4.80 15.88 -8.22
CA ARG A 58 -6.03 16.67 -8.39
C ARG A 58 -5.73 18.16 -8.48
N ARG A 59 -4.86 18.70 -7.62
CA ARG A 59 -4.39 20.11 -7.73
C ARG A 59 -3.72 20.40 -9.07
N ALA A 60 -2.87 19.48 -9.54
CA ALA A 60 -2.24 19.61 -10.86
C ALA A 60 -3.25 19.62 -12.01
N ALA A 61 -4.40 18.97 -11.84
CA ALA A 61 -5.52 18.96 -12.78
C ALA A 61 -6.53 20.13 -12.58
N GLY A 62 -6.28 21.05 -11.64
CA GLY A 62 -7.19 22.16 -11.32
C GLY A 62 -8.46 21.74 -10.57
N LEU A 63 -8.45 20.57 -9.92
CA LEU A 63 -9.58 20.01 -9.18
C LEU A 63 -9.46 20.27 -7.68
N GLN A 64 -10.61 20.25 -7.00
CA GLN A 64 -10.67 20.32 -5.54
C GLN A 64 -10.02 19.08 -4.90
N THR A 65 -9.40 19.26 -3.72
CA THR A 65 -8.84 18.17 -2.94
C THR A 65 -9.93 17.35 -2.28
N LEU A 66 -9.64 16.06 -2.07
CA LEU A 66 -10.49 15.15 -1.32
C LEU A 66 -10.13 15.16 0.16
N ILE A 67 -11.10 14.83 1.00
CA ILE A 67 -10.90 14.53 2.41
C ILE A 67 -11.09 13.03 2.69
N PHE A 68 -10.48 12.54 3.76
CA PHE A 68 -10.71 11.15 4.20
C PHE A 68 -12.09 11.03 4.86
N ASN A 69 -12.86 10.03 4.40
CA ASN A 69 -14.12 9.64 5.04
C ASN A 69 -13.97 8.28 5.71
N ALA A 70 -14.29 8.19 7.01
CA ALA A 70 -14.12 6.97 7.81
C ALA A 70 -15.03 5.83 7.33
N LYS A 71 -16.23 6.13 6.84
CA LYS A 71 -17.18 5.14 6.32
C LYS A 71 -16.68 4.55 4.99
N LEU A 72 -16.21 5.41 4.06
CA LEU A 72 -15.59 4.96 2.82
C LEU A 72 -14.33 4.12 3.10
N ASN A 73 -13.54 4.52 4.09
CA ASN A 73 -12.36 3.76 4.50
C ASN A 73 -12.71 2.38 5.08
N ALA A 74 -13.76 2.28 5.88
CA ALA A 74 -14.24 1.00 6.43
C ALA A 74 -14.75 0.05 5.33
N ALA A 75 -15.48 0.59 4.35
CA ALA A 75 -15.91 -0.18 3.18
C ALA A 75 -14.72 -0.68 2.36
N ALA A 76 -13.73 0.18 2.10
CA ALA A 76 -12.49 -0.19 1.41
C ALA A 76 -11.73 -1.30 2.16
N ALA A 77 -11.61 -1.21 3.48
CA ALA A 77 -10.92 -2.21 4.31
C ALA A 77 -11.62 -3.58 4.26
N THR A 78 -12.95 -3.57 4.36
CA THR A 78 -13.76 -4.79 4.25
C THR A 78 -13.57 -5.45 2.90
N HIS A 79 -13.63 -4.68 1.83
CA HIS A 79 -13.49 -5.22 0.47
C HIS A 79 -12.08 -5.73 0.16
N ALA A 80 -11.04 -5.00 0.58
CA ALA A 80 -9.66 -5.45 0.42
C ALA A 80 -9.41 -6.82 1.07
N ARG A 81 -9.94 -7.03 2.29
CA ARG A 81 -9.87 -8.33 2.96
C ARG A 81 -10.69 -9.40 2.23
N ASP A 82 -11.88 -9.06 1.76
CA ASP A 82 -12.75 -10.01 1.07
C ASP A 82 -12.17 -10.46 -0.27
N MET A 83 -11.54 -9.57 -1.03
CA MET A 83 -10.79 -9.93 -2.24
C MET A 83 -9.68 -10.96 -1.96
N SER A 84 -8.99 -10.85 -0.82
CA SER A 84 -7.99 -11.84 -0.40
C SER A 84 -8.63 -13.21 -0.14
N VAL A 85 -9.78 -13.25 0.53
CA VAL A 85 -10.52 -14.49 0.79
C VAL A 85 -10.95 -15.15 -0.52
N GLN A 86 -11.40 -14.37 -1.50
CA GLN A 86 -11.78 -14.83 -2.81
C GLN A 86 -10.58 -15.17 -3.72
N ASN A 87 -9.37 -14.73 -3.34
CA ASN A 87 -8.17 -14.73 -4.18
C ASN A 87 -8.44 -14.13 -5.57
N ARG A 88 -9.16 -13.02 -5.60
CA ARG A 88 -9.62 -12.37 -6.84
C ARG A 88 -9.80 -10.86 -6.66
N ALA A 89 -9.13 -10.06 -7.50
CA ALA A 89 -9.34 -8.62 -7.58
C ALA A 89 -10.55 -8.31 -8.47
N TRP A 90 -11.72 -8.12 -7.89
CA TRP A 90 -12.94 -7.73 -8.58
C TRP A 90 -13.86 -6.95 -7.65
N HIS A 91 -14.86 -6.27 -8.20
CA HIS A 91 -15.68 -5.31 -7.46
C HIS A 91 -16.78 -5.93 -6.59
N PHE A 92 -17.08 -7.23 -6.72
CA PHE A 92 -18.14 -7.87 -5.95
C PHE A 92 -17.57 -8.62 -4.74
N GLY A 93 -18.30 -8.56 -3.63
CA GLY A 93 -18.00 -9.33 -2.45
C GLY A 93 -18.20 -10.82 -2.61
N SER A 94 -17.61 -11.64 -1.73
CA SER A 94 -17.82 -13.10 -1.67
C SER A 94 -19.29 -13.48 -1.42
N ASP A 95 -20.05 -12.55 -0.81
CA ASP A 95 -21.49 -12.63 -0.57
C ASP A 95 -22.33 -12.06 -1.72
N GLY A 96 -21.70 -11.69 -2.84
CA GLY A 96 -22.35 -11.07 -4.01
C GLY A 96 -22.61 -9.56 -3.86
N SER A 97 -22.18 -8.93 -2.77
CA SER A 97 -22.42 -7.50 -2.56
C SER A 97 -21.66 -6.65 -3.57
N SER A 98 -22.32 -5.64 -4.11
CA SER A 98 -21.75 -4.58 -4.93
C SER A 98 -21.02 -3.53 -4.09
N PRO A 99 -20.26 -2.61 -4.71
CA PRO A 99 -19.74 -1.43 -4.02
C PRO A 99 -20.83 -0.61 -3.33
N LEU A 100 -22.02 -0.46 -3.93
CA LEU A 100 -23.14 0.27 -3.33
C LEU A 100 -23.66 -0.41 -2.06
N ASP A 101 -23.85 -1.73 -2.08
CA ASP A 101 -24.27 -2.48 -0.89
C ASP A 101 -23.28 -2.31 0.28
N ARG A 102 -21.98 -2.19 -0.04
CA ARG A 102 -20.96 -1.92 0.97
C ARG A 102 -21.07 -0.51 1.56
N MET A 103 -21.42 0.49 0.73
CA MET A 103 -21.67 1.86 1.22
C MET A 103 -22.85 1.90 2.18
N GLU A 104 -23.96 1.24 1.83
CA GLU A 104 -25.14 1.12 2.70
C GLU A 104 -24.80 0.44 4.03
N ARG A 105 -24.04 -0.65 4.02
CA ARG A 105 -23.63 -1.39 5.22
C ARG A 105 -22.80 -0.55 6.20
N VAL A 106 -21.98 0.35 5.70
CA VAL A 106 -21.18 1.27 6.55
C VAL A 106 -21.94 2.55 6.88
N GLY A 107 -23.19 2.70 6.41
CA GLY A 107 -24.02 3.87 6.61
C GLY A 107 -23.47 5.12 5.93
N TYR A 108 -22.84 4.98 4.76
CA TYR A 108 -22.43 6.14 3.97
C TYR A 108 -23.64 6.75 3.28
N GLU A 109 -23.96 7.98 3.64
CA GLU A 109 -25.15 8.71 3.17
C GLU A 109 -24.89 9.51 1.89
N GLY A 110 -23.63 9.65 1.49
CA GLY A 110 -23.21 10.32 0.27
C GLY A 110 -23.42 9.47 -0.99
N THR A 111 -22.95 9.96 -2.11
CA THR A 111 -23.02 9.25 -3.39
C THR A 111 -21.69 8.60 -3.72
N LEU A 112 -21.67 7.29 -3.96
CA LEU A 112 -20.51 6.58 -4.48
C LEU A 112 -20.23 7.03 -5.92
N LEU A 113 -18.99 7.44 -6.22
CA LEU A 113 -18.55 7.78 -7.57
C LEU A 113 -17.79 6.65 -8.25
N GLY A 114 -17.00 5.91 -7.50
CA GLY A 114 -16.27 4.78 -8.04
C GLY A 114 -15.34 4.11 -7.05
N GLU A 115 -14.82 2.97 -7.50
CA GLU A 115 -13.91 2.13 -6.73
C GLU A 115 -12.75 1.67 -7.62
N ASN A 116 -11.51 1.88 -7.17
CA ASN A 116 -10.31 1.29 -7.73
C ASN A 116 -9.82 0.15 -6.83
N ILE A 117 -9.46 -0.94 -7.45
CA ILE A 117 -8.92 -2.13 -6.77
C ILE A 117 -7.63 -2.58 -7.44
N SER A 118 -6.76 -3.23 -6.68
CA SER A 118 -5.54 -3.86 -7.21
C SER A 118 -5.11 -5.04 -6.35
N GLU A 119 -4.42 -5.96 -6.99
CA GLU A 119 -3.66 -7.06 -6.38
C GLU A 119 -2.20 -6.88 -6.78
N THR A 120 -1.32 -6.56 -5.84
CA THR A 120 0.09 -6.26 -6.10
C THR A 120 1.01 -6.71 -4.97
N PHE A 121 2.32 -6.54 -5.19
CA PHE A 121 3.37 -6.64 -4.17
C PHE A 121 4.10 -5.30 -3.97
N GLU A 122 3.56 -4.24 -4.56
CA GLU A 122 4.16 -2.90 -4.63
C GLU A 122 3.57 -1.98 -3.56
N SER A 123 4.22 -0.84 -3.36
CA SER A 123 3.78 0.18 -2.40
C SER A 123 2.47 0.87 -2.83
N GLU A 124 1.87 1.58 -1.90
CA GLU A 124 0.67 2.39 -2.12
C GLU A 124 0.84 3.45 -3.21
N LEU A 125 2.04 4.07 -3.30
CA LEU A 125 2.31 5.10 -4.30
C LEU A 125 2.58 4.49 -5.68
N GLU A 126 3.22 3.34 -5.77
CA GLU A 126 3.37 2.60 -7.04
C GLU A 126 2.01 2.13 -7.55
N THR A 127 1.13 1.67 -6.65
CA THR A 127 -0.26 1.30 -6.99
C THR A 127 -1.05 2.52 -7.47
N LEU A 128 -0.93 3.66 -6.79
CA LEU A 128 -1.55 4.92 -7.25
C LEU A 128 -1.04 5.32 -8.64
N ALA A 129 0.27 5.22 -8.88
CA ALA A 129 0.85 5.51 -10.19
C ALA A 129 0.28 4.59 -11.29
N ALA A 130 0.12 3.29 -11.00
CA ALA A 130 -0.48 2.33 -11.93
C ALA A 130 -1.95 2.68 -12.25
N TRP A 131 -2.74 3.07 -11.25
CA TRP A 131 -4.11 3.53 -11.46
C TRP A 131 -4.18 4.80 -12.33
N MET A 132 -3.18 5.68 -12.24
CA MET A 132 -3.12 6.89 -13.09
C MET A 132 -2.75 6.60 -14.55
N VAL A 133 -2.12 5.48 -14.84
CA VAL A 133 -1.83 5.05 -16.23
C VAL A 133 -3.10 4.57 -16.94
N THR A 134 -3.98 3.87 -16.23
CA THR A 134 -5.19 3.27 -16.81
C THR A 134 -6.33 4.29 -16.85
N PRO A 135 -6.94 4.59 -18.02
CA PRO A 135 -7.98 5.61 -18.13
C PRO A 135 -9.18 5.39 -17.19
N ALA A 136 -9.67 4.17 -17.05
CA ALA A 136 -10.82 3.86 -16.21
C ALA A 136 -10.57 4.19 -14.73
N THR A 137 -9.44 3.75 -14.18
CA THR A 137 -9.09 3.99 -12.77
C THR A 137 -8.69 5.45 -12.52
N ARG A 138 -8.01 6.08 -13.49
CA ARG A 138 -7.66 7.50 -13.43
C ARG A 138 -8.92 8.40 -13.37
N THR A 139 -9.96 8.08 -14.13
CA THR A 139 -11.21 8.85 -14.12
C THR A 139 -11.84 8.88 -12.72
N ILE A 140 -11.76 7.81 -11.94
CA ILE A 140 -12.28 7.75 -10.56
C ILE A 140 -11.49 8.68 -9.64
N ILE A 141 -10.16 8.69 -9.76
CA ILE A 141 -9.26 9.55 -8.95
C ILE A 141 -9.46 11.02 -9.29
N LEU A 142 -9.69 11.32 -10.56
CA LEU A 142 -9.83 12.69 -11.07
C LEU A 142 -11.29 13.10 -11.34
N ALA A 143 -12.28 12.37 -10.79
CA ALA A 143 -13.69 12.76 -10.90
C ALA A 143 -13.88 14.19 -10.35
N PRO A 144 -14.33 15.16 -11.14
CA PRO A 144 -14.40 16.57 -10.71
C PRO A 144 -15.31 16.79 -9.50
N GLU A 145 -16.38 16.02 -9.43
CA GLU A 145 -17.40 16.07 -8.37
C GLU A 145 -17.00 15.37 -7.08
N ALA A 146 -15.92 14.60 -7.08
CA ALA A 146 -15.47 13.89 -5.89
C ALA A 146 -15.02 14.87 -4.78
N GLN A 147 -15.46 14.60 -3.55
CA GLN A 147 -15.18 15.38 -2.35
C GLN A 147 -14.51 14.55 -1.28
N GLU A 148 -14.81 13.27 -1.22
CA GLU A 148 -14.37 12.35 -0.19
C GLU A 148 -13.71 11.11 -0.79
N MET A 149 -12.81 10.51 -0.03
CA MET A 149 -12.23 9.21 -0.36
C MET A 149 -12.04 8.33 0.88
N GLY A 150 -12.04 7.03 0.63
CA GLY A 150 -11.51 6.01 1.53
C GLY A 150 -10.41 5.23 0.83
N PHE A 151 -9.39 4.83 1.56
CA PHE A 151 -8.31 4.00 1.05
C PHE A 151 -7.87 3.01 2.11
N SER A 152 -7.86 1.74 1.74
CA SER A 152 -7.43 0.68 2.65
C SER A 152 -6.83 -0.51 1.87
N TRP A 153 -6.26 -1.44 2.62
CA TRP A 153 -5.64 -2.64 2.07
C TRP A 153 -5.76 -3.82 3.03
N TYR A 154 -5.50 -4.98 2.48
CA TYR A 154 -5.19 -6.17 3.23
C TYR A 154 -3.91 -6.79 2.69
N GLN A 155 -2.91 -7.03 3.54
CA GLN A 155 -1.66 -7.69 3.17
C GLN A 155 -1.65 -9.13 3.69
N GLU A 156 -1.41 -10.07 2.78
CA GLU A 156 -1.24 -11.48 3.11
C GLU A 156 0.13 -11.75 3.72
N PRO A 157 0.29 -12.84 4.50
CA PRO A 157 1.59 -13.23 5.05
C PRO A 157 2.68 -13.42 3.98
N GLY A 158 2.30 -13.81 2.75
CA GLY A 158 3.19 -13.93 1.60
C GLY A 158 3.60 -12.61 0.95
N GLY A 159 3.11 -11.47 1.49
CA GLY A 159 3.46 -10.13 1.04
C GLY A 159 2.53 -9.56 -0.04
N LYS A 160 1.64 -10.37 -0.64
CA LYS A 160 0.65 -9.87 -1.60
C LYS A 160 -0.31 -8.90 -0.91
N ILE A 161 -0.64 -7.80 -1.60
CA ILE A 161 -1.46 -6.73 -1.06
C ILE A 161 -2.68 -6.53 -1.96
N TRP A 162 -3.83 -6.45 -1.32
CA TRP A 162 -5.11 -6.15 -1.93
C TRP A 162 -5.48 -4.71 -1.58
N TRP A 163 -5.51 -3.84 -2.58
CA TRP A 163 -5.77 -2.42 -2.42
C TRP A 163 -7.18 -2.06 -2.84
N THR A 164 -7.80 -1.16 -2.09
CA THR A 164 -9.10 -0.57 -2.46
C THR A 164 -9.08 0.93 -2.18
N LEU A 165 -9.44 1.72 -3.18
CA LEU A 165 -9.69 3.16 -3.09
C LEU A 165 -11.12 3.41 -3.53
N VAL A 166 -11.86 4.16 -2.75
CA VAL A 166 -13.26 4.54 -3.04
C VAL A 166 -13.36 6.06 -3.05
N THR A 167 -14.12 6.63 -3.98
CA THR A 167 -14.42 8.06 -4.02
C THR A 167 -15.92 8.31 -3.93
N GLY A 168 -16.30 9.41 -3.32
CA GLY A 168 -17.69 9.80 -3.14
C GLY A 168 -17.92 11.30 -3.08
N ILE A 169 -19.21 11.66 -3.12
CA ILE A 169 -19.73 13.02 -2.88
C ILE A 169 -20.37 13.00 -1.50
N GLU A 170 -20.06 13.99 -0.67
CA GLU A 170 -20.69 14.16 0.64
C GLU A 170 -22.20 14.31 0.49
N ALA A 171 -22.96 13.80 1.49
CA ALA A 171 -24.40 14.02 1.53
C ALA A 171 -24.71 15.51 1.65
N PRO A 172 -25.78 16.01 0.99
CA PRO A 172 -26.24 17.36 1.22
C PRO A 172 -26.58 17.59 2.70
N SER A 173 -26.07 18.69 3.26
CA SER A 173 -26.33 19.11 4.65
C SER A 173 -27.77 19.62 4.83
#